data_db4369790f9951db37353bebb656293e
#
_entry.id   db4369790f9951db37353bebb656293e
#
_cell.length_a   1.000
_cell.length_b   1.000
_cell.length_c   1.000
_cell.angle_alpha   90.00
_cell.angle_beta   90.00
_cell.angle_gamma   90.00
#
_symmetry.space_group_name_H-M   'P 1'
#
loop_
_entity.id
_entity.type
_entity.pdbx_description
1 polymer ?
#
loop_
_entity_poly.entity_id
_entity_poly.type
_entity_poly.pdbx_seq_one_letter_code
_entity_poly.pdbx_strand_id
1 'polypeptide(L)'
;MKSSLLILFTATLFTLAACNRGDTLPDDAASNTAGGGFGDGGASTAGNGDGSGITTSPLEEEQRRLMEQLVVYFDYDQAEIKPEYSAILAAHGQFLAQNSSSQLRLEGHTDERGSREYNIGLGERRAQAVRRVLMLQGAAGTQLVTVSYGEERPATTGSDEEAWRLNRRVELVYR
;
A
#
# COMPACT_ATOMS: atom_id res chain seq x y z
N MET A 1 -18.25 33.97 40.04
CA MET A 1 -16.86 33.84 40.43
C MET A 1 -16.15 33.20 39.24
N LYS A 2 -15.32 33.98 38.53
CA LYS A 2 -14.65 33.61 37.29
C LYS A 2 -13.22 33.18 37.66
N SER A 3 -12.84 31.94 37.38
CA SER A 3 -11.44 31.49 37.53
C SER A 3 -10.87 31.27 36.12
N SER A 4 -10.05 32.23 35.69
CA SER A 4 -9.21 32.14 34.50
C SER A 4 -8.00 31.26 34.79
N LEU A 5 -7.83 30.15 34.10
CA LEU A 5 -6.64 29.31 34.12
C LEU A 5 -5.72 29.76 32.97
N LEU A 6 -4.64 30.43 33.35
CA LEU A 6 -3.59 30.93 32.46
C LEU A 6 -2.60 29.77 32.20
N ILE A 7 -2.57 29.21 31.00
CA ILE A 7 -1.58 28.20 30.64
C ILE A 7 -0.39 28.90 29.99
N LEU A 8 0.74 28.84 30.70
CA LEU A 8 2.05 29.33 30.26
C LEU A 8 2.62 28.34 29.24
N PHE A 9 2.82 28.80 28.01
CA PHE A 9 3.58 28.07 26.97
C PHE A 9 5.07 28.38 27.17
N THR A 10 5.86 27.41 27.61
CA THR A 10 7.32 27.50 27.60
C THR A 10 7.85 26.92 26.29
N ALA A 11 8.34 27.81 25.43
CA ALA A 11 9.03 27.46 24.20
C ALA A 11 10.46 27.02 24.54
N THR A 12 10.78 25.73 24.37
CA THR A 12 12.16 25.24 24.44
C THR A 12 12.80 25.33 23.06
N LEU A 13 13.75 26.23 22.93
CA LEU A 13 14.59 26.46 21.77
C LEU A 13 15.69 25.37 21.72
N PHE A 14 15.64 24.48 20.77
CA PHE A 14 16.69 23.48 20.53
C PHE A 14 17.66 24.03 19.48
N THR A 15 18.87 24.40 19.95
CA THR A 15 19.99 24.81 19.08
C THR A 15 20.70 23.58 18.52
N LEU A 16 20.66 23.39 17.20
CA LEU A 16 21.52 22.43 16.50
C LEU A 16 22.94 23.03 16.37
N ALA A 17 23.90 22.41 17.02
CA ALA A 17 25.32 22.62 16.75
C ALA A 17 25.77 21.76 15.59
N ALA A 18 26.13 22.37 14.45
CA ALA A 18 26.77 21.73 13.33
C ALA A 18 28.27 21.55 13.65
N CYS A 19 28.74 20.31 13.75
CA CYS A 19 30.18 20.02 13.67
C CYS A 19 30.52 19.55 12.28
N ASN A 20 31.11 20.50 11.53
CA ASN A 20 31.84 20.24 10.30
C ASN A 20 33.24 19.72 10.70
N ARG A 21 33.59 18.50 10.27
CA ARG A 21 34.97 18.01 10.33
C ARG A 21 35.35 17.38 9.01
N GLY A 22 36.06 18.18 8.22
CA GLY A 22 36.78 17.70 7.07
C GLY A 22 38.02 16.93 7.52
N ASP A 23 38.28 15.81 6.92
CA ASP A 23 39.60 15.22 6.88
C ASP A 23 39.94 14.73 5.47
N THR A 24 41.09 15.19 5.11
CA THR A 24 41.83 15.12 3.85
C THR A 24 42.25 13.72 3.50
N LEU A 25 42.19 13.40 2.19
CA LEU A 25 42.85 12.28 1.54
C LEU A 25 44.38 12.43 1.61
N PRO A 26 45.16 11.34 1.63
CA PRO A 26 46.44 11.33 0.98
C PRO A 26 46.41 10.47 -0.30
N ASP A 27 46.88 11.08 -1.37
CA ASP A 27 47.41 10.41 -2.57
C ASP A 27 48.65 9.61 -2.20
N ASP A 28 48.74 8.39 -2.70
CA ASP A 28 50.05 7.81 -3.02
C ASP A 28 49.92 6.90 -4.24
N ALA A 29 50.66 7.32 -5.26
CA ALA A 29 50.88 6.62 -6.49
C ALA A 29 52.00 5.58 -6.29
N ALA A 30 51.83 4.37 -6.89
CA ALA A 30 52.96 3.65 -7.46
C ALA A 30 52.51 2.58 -8.43
N SER A 31 52.93 2.77 -9.63
CA SER A 31 53.02 1.86 -10.76
C SER A 31 53.64 0.51 -10.42
N ASN A 32 53.20 -0.56 -11.06
CA ASN A 32 54.12 -1.45 -11.72
C ASN A 32 53.49 -2.29 -12.84
N THR A 33 54.20 -2.23 -13.93
CA THR A 33 54.10 -2.86 -15.22
C THR A 33 54.32 -4.38 -15.23
N ALA A 34 53.76 -4.96 -16.29
CA ALA A 34 54.32 -6.06 -17.10
C ALA A 34 53.81 -7.48 -16.86
N GLY A 35 53.38 -8.05 -17.98
CA GLY A 35 53.59 -9.45 -18.31
C GLY A 35 52.38 -10.23 -18.79
N GLY A 36 51.99 -10.17 -20.07
CA GLY A 36 52.17 -11.22 -21.07
C GLY A 36 51.33 -12.48 -20.87
N GLY A 37 50.51 -12.79 -21.84
CA GLY A 37 49.87 -14.10 -21.94
C GLY A 37 48.75 -14.12 -22.98
N PHE A 38 49.10 -14.28 -24.25
CA PHE A 38 48.18 -14.65 -25.33
C PHE A 38 47.65 -16.06 -25.10
N GLY A 39 46.33 -16.21 -25.15
CA GLY A 39 45.64 -17.49 -25.19
C GLY A 39 44.45 -17.35 -26.13
N ASP A 40 44.72 -17.68 -27.37
CA ASP A 40 43.74 -17.91 -28.44
C ASP A 40 42.87 -19.12 -28.09
N GLY A 41 41.61 -19.09 -28.40
CA GLY A 41 40.82 -20.31 -28.36
C GLY A 41 39.32 -20.13 -28.26
N GLY A 42 38.62 -20.10 -29.37
CA GLY A 42 37.32 -20.74 -29.45
C GLY A 42 36.11 -19.84 -29.44
N ALA A 43 35.77 -19.28 -30.58
CA ALA A 43 34.42 -18.94 -30.94
C ALA A 43 33.53 -20.19 -30.97
N SER A 44 32.57 -20.26 -30.08
CA SER A 44 31.42 -21.16 -30.22
C SER A 44 30.19 -20.29 -30.27
N THR A 45 29.79 -19.95 -31.45
CA THR A 45 28.42 -19.54 -31.77
C THR A 45 27.51 -20.73 -31.53
N ALA A 46 26.75 -20.72 -30.47
CA ALA A 46 25.68 -21.66 -30.27
C ALA A 46 24.40 -20.91 -29.89
N GLY A 47 23.48 -20.92 -30.83
CA GLY A 47 22.07 -21.06 -30.54
C GLY A 47 21.36 -19.89 -29.93
N ASN A 48 20.87 -19.05 -30.79
CA ASN A 48 19.72 -18.21 -30.59
C ASN A 48 18.57 -19.04 -30.00
N GLY A 49 18.40 -18.97 -28.69
CA GLY A 49 17.20 -19.38 -27.99
C GLY A 49 16.43 -18.12 -27.70
N ASP A 50 15.56 -17.72 -28.63
CA ASP A 50 14.52 -16.76 -28.39
C ASP A 50 13.56 -17.34 -27.34
N GLY A 51 13.79 -16.99 -26.13
CA GLY A 51 13.01 -17.27 -24.97
C GLY A 51 13.13 -16.07 -24.05
N SER A 52 12.58 -14.94 -24.49
CA SER A 52 12.32 -13.80 -23.59
C SER A 52 11.22 -14.20 -22.61
N GLY A 53 11.46 -15.22 -21.84
CA GLY A 53 10.76 -15.46 -20.59
C GLY A 53 11.20 -14.37 -19.64
N ILE A 54 10.37 -13.36 -19.48
CA ILE A 54 10.48 -12.42 -18.37
C ILE A 54 10.36 -13.28 -17.11
N THR A 55 11.50 -13.69 -16.56
CA THR A 55 11.55 -14.34 -15.26
C THR A 55 11.27 -13.24 -14.23
N THR A 56 10.00 -12.98 -14.00
CA THR A 56 9.54 -12.15 -12.87
C THR A 56 10.10 -12.75 -11.60
N SER A 57 10.69 -11.92 -10.76
CA SER A 57 11.19 -12.38 -9.46
C SER A 57 10.05 -12.93 -8.61
N PRO A 58 10.27 -13.87 -7.70
CA PRO A 58 9.24 -14.38 -6.80
C PRO A 58 8.51 -13.26 -6.02
N LEU A 59 9.21 -12.18 -5.71
CA LEU A 59 8.65 -11.01 -5.03
C LEU A 59 7.68 -10.23 -5.93
N GLU A 60 8.00 -10.09 -7.22
CA GLU A 60 7.11 -9.42 -8.18
C GLU A 60 5.86 -10.25 -8.46
N GLU A 61 5.98 -11.58 -8.47
CA GLU A 61 4.83 -12.48 -8.61
C GLU A 61 3.91 -12.40 -7.39
N GLU A 62 4.47 -12.37 -6.20
CA GLU A 62 3.69 -12.22 -4.97
C GLU A 62 2.98 -10.86 -4.93
N GLN A 63 3.68 -9.78 -5.25
CA GLN A 63 3.10 -8.45 -5.32
C GLN A 63 1.95 -8.40 -6.33
N ARG A 64 2.10 -9.05 -7.49
CA ARG A 64 1.02 -9.14 -8.49
C ARG A 64 -0.21 -9.85 -7.94
N ARG A 65 -0.03 -11.00 -7.27
CA ARG A 65 -1.14 -11.75 -6.65
C ARG A 65 -1.88 -10.93 -5.59
N LEU A 66 -1.15 -10.16 -4.79
CA LEU A 66 -1.75 -9.25 -3.82
C LEU A 66 -2.57 -8.15 -4.51
N MET A 67 -2.07 -7.61 -5.62
CA MET A 67 -2.75 -6.59 -6.41
C MET A 67 -4.00 -7.10 -7.15
N GLU A 68 -4.14 -8.40 -7.37
CA GLU A 68 -5.35 -9.03 -7.92
C GLU A 68 -6.50 -9.11 -6.90
N GLN A 69 -6.19 -8.97 -5.61
CA GLN A 69 -7.19 -9.02 -4.55
C GLN A 69 -7.80 -7.64 -4.31
N LEU A 70 -8.94 -7.41 -4.91
CA LEU A 70 -9.65 -6.12 -4.91
C LEU A 70 -10.77 -6.02 -3.88
N VAL A 71 -10.90 -7.00 -2.98
CA VAL A 71 -12.00 -7.05 -2.01
C VAL A 71 -11.48 -7.32 -0.60
N VAL A 72 -11.95 -6.53 0.36
CA VAL A 72 -11.69 -6.67 1.79
C VAL A 72 -12.99 -7.00 2.50
N TYR A 73 -13.06 -8.14 3.19
CA TYR A 73 -14.24 -8.59 3.91
C TYR A 73 -14.19 -8.23 5.40
N PHE A 74 -15.38 -8.05 5.98
CA PHE A 74 -15.56 -7.62 7.36
C PHE A 74 -16.47 -8.58 8.14
N ASP A 75 -16.28 -8.60 9.46
CA ASP A 75 -17.17 -9.31 10.36
C ASP A 75 -18.48 -8.54 10.55
N TYR A 76 -19.45 -9.23 11.14
CA TYR A 76 -20.76 -8.65 11.40
C TYR A 76 -20.62 -7.41 12.29
N ASP A 77 -21.24 -6.32 11.85
CA ASP A 77 -21.27 -5.02 12.55
C ASP A 77 -19.87 -4.44 12.87
N GLN A 78 -18.82 -4.91 12.17
CA GLN A 78 -17.45 -4.43 12.34
C GLN A 78 -16.98 -3.60 11.14
N ALA A 79 -16.10 -2.65 11.43
CA ALA A 79 -15.33 -1.88 10.45
C ALA A 79 -13.82 -2.02 10.68
N GLU A 80 -13.39 -2.95 11.53
CA GLU A 80 -12.01 -3.29 11.79
C GLU A 80 -11.47 -4.16 10.66
N ILE A 81 -10.28 -3.82 10.17
CA ILE A 81 -9.61 -4.58 9.11
C ILE A 81 -8.93 -5.79 9.73
N LYS A 82 -9.22 -6.96 9.21
CA LYS A 82 -8.58 -8.21 9.65
C LYS A 82 -7.10 -8.23 9.27
N PRO A 83 -6.23 -8.84 10.10
CA PRO A 83 -4.79 -8.88 9.85
C PRO A 83 -4.40 -9.49 8.50
N GLU A 84 -5.20 -10.42 7.98
CA GLU A 84 -5.00 -11.09 6.68
C GLU A 84 -4.97 -10.12 5.48
N TYR A 85 -5.63 -8.95 5.60
CA TYR A 85 -5.65 -7.94 4.54
C TYR A 85 -4.47 -6.95 4.61
N SER A 86 -3.61 -7.03 5.62
CA SER A 86 -2.52 -6.08 5.82
C SER A 86 -1.54 -6.07 4.64
N ALA A 87 -1.14 -7.25 4.14
CA ALA A 87 -0.22 -7.38 3.01
C ALA A 87 -0.85 -6.86 1.70
N ILE A 88 -2.14 -7.18 1.48
CA ILE A 88 -2.91 -6.72 0.32
C ILE A 88 -2.96 -5.18 0.30
N LEU A 89 -3.38 -4.58 1.41
CA LEU A 89 -3.50 -3.13 1.50
C LEU A 89 -2.14 -2.43 1.44
N ALA A 90 -1.06 -3.06 1.94
CA ALA A 90 0.29 -2.55 1.79
C ALA A 90 0.71 -2.52 0.31
N ALA A 91 0.45 -3.59 -0.45
CA ALA A 91 0.76 -3.65 -1.88
C ALA A 91 0.00 -2.56 -2.67
N HIS A 92 -1.31 -2.39 -2.43
CA HIS A 92 -2.12 -1.34 -3.07
C HIS A 92 -1.66 0.07 -2.68
N GLY A 93 -1.33 0.31 -1.41
CA GLY A 93 -0.84 1.61 -0.94
C GLY A 93 0.48 1.99 -1.57
N GLN A 94 1.43 1.06 -1.63
CA GLN A 94 2.73 1.25 -2.29
C GLN A 94 2.59 1.47 -3.80
N PHE A 95 1.70 0.73 -4.45
CA PHE A 95 1.40 0.95 -5.87
C PHE A 95 0.88 2.38 -6.11
N LEU A 96 -0.06 2.86 -5.31
CA LEU A 96 -0.60 4.22 -5.41
C LEU A 96 0.46 5.28 -5.12
N ALA A 97 1.35 5.05 -4.15
CA ALA A 97 2.47 5.95 -3.86
C ALA A 97 3.43 6.12 -5.04
N GLN A 98 3.65 5.06 -5.81
CA GLN A 98 4.51 5.05 -7.01
C GLN A 98 3.78 5.57 -8.27
N ASN A 99 2.45 5.54 -8.28
CA ASN A 99 1.62 5.88 -9.45
C ASN A 99 0.65 7.02 -9.11
N SER A 100 1.15 8.25 -9.07
CA SER A 100 0.39 9.43 -8.64
C SER A 100 -0.84 9.77 -9.51
N SER A 101 -0.87 9.29 -10.76
CA SER A 101 -2.00 9.45 -11.67
C SER A 101 -3.14 8.45 -11.42
N SER A 102 -2.86 7.34 -10.74
CA SER A 102 -3.86 6.33 -10.42
C SER A 102 -4.82 6.82 -9.35
N GLN A 103 -6.10 6.55 -9.53
CA GLN A 103 -7.15 6.84 -8.55
C GLN A 103 -7.84 5.55 -8.12
N LEU A 104 -8.22 5.48 -6.86
CA LEU A 104 -8.88 4.34 -6.28
C LEU A 104 -10.17 4.78 -5.58
N ARG A 105 -11.29 4.19 -5.98
CA ARG A 105 -12.56 4.32 -5.28
C ARG A 105 -12.77 3.13 -4.37
N LEU A 106 -13.09 3.41 -3.12
CA LEU A 106 -13.36 2.45 -2.06
C LEU A 106 -14.87 2.38 -1.85
N GLU A 107 -15.48 1.30 -2.30
CA GLU A 107 -16.93 1.10 -2.24
C GLU A 107 -17.30 0.23 -1.03
N GLY A 108 -17.95 0.83 -0.04
CA GLY A 108 -18.33 0.16 1.21
C GLY A 108 -19.72 -0.46 1.12
N HIS A 109 -19.81 -1.72 1.55
CA HIS A 109 -21.03 -2.52 1.51
C HIS A 109 -21.31 -3.17 2.87
N THR A 110 -22.58 -3.53 3.09
CA THR A 110 -23.07 -4.25 4.26
C THR A 110 -23.97 -5.40 3.85
N ASP A 111 -24.28 -6.27 4.80
CA ASP A 111 -25.42 -7.17 4.66
C ASP A 111 -26.74 -6.40 4.89
N GLU A 112 -27.88 -7.06 4.66
CA GLU A 112 -29.23 -6.50 4.73
C GLU A 112 -29.77 -6.23 6.15
N ARG A 113 -29.05 -6.65 7.18
CA ARG A 113 -29.52 -6.53 8.58
C ARG A 113 -29.28 -5.12 9.11
N GLY A 114 -30.35 -4.52 9.65
CA GLY A 114 -30.32 -3.16 10.18
C GLY A 114 -31.20 -2.18 9.39
N SER A 115 -31.10 -0.90 9.69
CA SER A 115 -31.76 0.13 8.88
C SER A 115 -30.85 0.55 7.74
N ARG A 116 -31.45 1.03 6.65
CA ARG A 116 -30.73 1.54 5.48
C ARG A 116 -29.73 2.64 5.86
N GLU A 117 -30.12 3.57 6.70
CA GLU A 117 -29.28 4.69 7.16
C GLU A 117 -28.10 4.18 7.98
N TYR A 118 -28.33 3.20 8.85
CA TYR A 118 -27.28 2.55 9.62
C TYR A 118 -26.28 1.86 8.70
N ASN A 119 -26.76 1.11 7.71
CA ASN A 119 -25.94 0.36 6.76
C ASN A 119 -25.10 1.27 5.85
N ILE A 120 -25.65 2.40 5.40
CA ILE A 120 -24.86 3.44 4.71
C ILE A 120 -23.73 3.95 5.62
N GLY A 121 -24.02 4.25 6.88
CA GLY A 121 -23.01 4.69 7.84
C GLY A 121 -21.95 3.63 8.13
N LEU A 122 -22.33 2.34 8.21
CA LEU A 122 -21.40 1.23 8.44
C LEU A 122 -20.49 1.01 7.21
N GLY A 123 -21.07 1.02 6.01
CA GLY A 123 -20.31 0.91 4.76
C GLY A 123 -19.27 2.05 4.61
N GLU A 124 -19.64 3.28 4.97
CA GLU A 124 -18.72 4.42 4.98
C GLU A 124 -17.60 4.22 6.00
N ARG A 125 -17.89 3.77 7.23
CA ARG A 125 -16.86 3.49 8.24
C ARG A 125 -15.85 2.45 7.75
N ARG A 126 -16.30 1.40 7.06
CA ARG A 126 -15.44 0.36 6.44
C ARG A 126 -14.54 0.95 5.35
N ALA A 127 -15.11 1.70 4.41
CA ALA A 127 -14.35 2.35 3.35
C ALA A 127 -13.29 3.32 3.92
N GLN A 128 -13.65 4.10 4.95
CA GLN A 128 -12.71 4.99 5.65
C GLN A 128 -11.62 4.24 6.41
N ALA A 129 -11.90 3.04 6.95
CA ALA A 129 -10.89 2.21 7.59
C ALA A 129 -9.84 1.76 6.56
N VAL A 130 -10.26 1.27 5.40
CA VAL A 130 -9.37 0.90 4.29
C VAL A 130 -8.57 2.12 3.81
N ARG A 131 -9.24 3.26 3.61
CA ARG A 131 -8.58 4.52 3.21
C ARG A 131 -7.44 4.91 4.15
N ARG A 132 -7.65 4.84 5.45
CA ARG A 132 -6.62 5.18 6.44
C ARG A 132 -5.40 4.25 6.32
N VAL A 133 -5.60 2.95 6.12
CA VAL A 133 -4.48 2.01 5.96
C VAL A 133 -3.70 2.30 4.68
N LEU A 134 -4.39 2.52 3.54
CA LEU A 134 -3.72 2.88 2.27
C LEU A 134 -2.89 4.16 2.38
N MET A 135 -3.39 5.18 3.09
CA MET A 135 -2.64 6.42 3.34
C MET A 135 -1.41 6.18 4.21
N LEU A 136 -1.49 5.31 5.21
CA LEU A 136 -0.33 4.91 6.04
C LEU A 136 0.73 4.16 5.21
N GLN A 137 0.33 3.52 4.12
CA GLN A 137 1.22 2.83 3.18
C GLN A 137 1.73 3.75 2.05
N GLY A 138 1.41 5.04 2.10
CA GLY A 138 1.96 6.06 1.21
C GLY A 138 1.02 6.58 0.12
N ALA A 139 -0.21 6.06 0.00
CA ALA A 139 -1.19 6.60 -0.95
C ALA A 139 -1.57 8.04 -0.58
N ALA A 140 -1.62 8.94 -1.57
CA ALA A 140 -2.08 10.30 -1.34
C ALA A 140 -3.61 10.33 -1.13
N GLY A 141 -4.06 11.15 -0.18
CA GLY A 141 -5.50 11.26 0.12
C GLY A 141 -6.34 11.74 -1.07
N THR A 142 -5.73 12.45 -2.04
CA THR A 142 -6.36 12.89 -3.29
C THR A 142 -6.59 11.77 -4.31
N GLN A 143 -5.87 10.66 -4.18
CA GLN A 143 -6.06 9.46 -5.00
C GLN A 143 -7.22 8.59 -4.52
N LEU A 144 -7.72 8.80 -3.31
CA LEU A 144 -8.65 7.91 -2.61
C LEU A 144 -10.02 8.57 -2.43
N VAL A 145 -11.04 7.95 -3.01
CA VAL A 145 -12.44 8.38 -2.87
C VAL A 145 -13.22 7.26 -2.17
N THR A 146 -13.98 7.60 -1.11
CA THR A 146 -14.88 6.66 -0.44
C THR A 146 -16.31 6.87 -0.90
N VAL A 147 -17.04 5.77 -1.08
CA VAL A 147 -18.48 5.75 -1.36
C VAL A 147 -19.10 4.59 -0.59
N SER A 148 -20.20 4.83 0.09
CA SER A 148 -20.96 3.75 0.71
C SER A 148 -22.25 3.50 -0.06
N TYR A 149 -22.50 2.23 -0.34
CA TYR A 149 -23.77 1.73 -0.86
C TYR A 149 -24.60 1.03 0.22
N GLY A 150 -24.02 0.81 1.41
CA GLY A 150 -24.69 0.04 2.45
C GLY A 150 -25.13 -1.32 1.90
N GLU A 151 -26.42 -1.64 2.07
CA GLU A 151 -27.05 -2.88 1.59
C GLU A 151 -27.57 -2.81 0.14
N GLU A 152 -27.52 -1.65 -0.51
CA GLU A 152 -28.18 -1.43 -1.80
C GLU A 152 -27.54 -2.15 -2.97
N ARG A 153 -26.28 -2.60 -2.82
CA ARG A 153 -25.54 -3.33 -3.86
C ARG A 153 -24.94 -4.62 -3.30
N PRO A 154 -25.76 -5.64 -3.09
CA PRO A 154 -25.26 -6.92 -2.61
C PRO A 154 -24.40 -7.62 -3.68
N ALA A 155 -23.33 -8.30 -3.26
CA ALA A 155 -22.52 -9.16 -4.12
C ALA A 155 -23.29 -10.44 -4.47
N THR A 156 -24.08 -10.92 -3.52
CA THR A 156 -24.92 -12.10 -3.68
C THR A 156 -26.25 -11.90 -2.96
N THR A 157 -27.29 -12.49 -3.53
CA THR A 157 -28.63 -12.52 -2.93
C THR A 157 -28.74 -13.73 -2.01
N GLY A 158 -29.43 -13.58 -0.88
CA GLY A 158 -29.64 -14.62 0.11
C GLY A 158 -29.70 -14.02 1.51
N SER A 159 -30.46 -14.67 2.40
CA SER A 159 -30.66 -14.26 3.78
C SER A 159 -30.07 -15.31 4.73
N ASP A 160 -28.83 -15.71 4.45
CA ASP A 160 -28.04 -16.65 5.22
C ASP A 160 -26.63 -16.08 5.49
N GLU A 161 -25.91 -16.70 6.42
CA GLU A 161 -24.58 -16.21 6.82
C GLU A 161 -23.56 -16.31 5.66
N GLU A 162 -23.74 -17.23 4.72
CA GLU A 162 -22.84 -17.34 3.57
C GLU A 162 -22.98 -16.12 2.65
N ALA A 163 -24.22 -15.75 2.30
CA ALA A 163 -24.50 -14.54 1.52
C ALA A 163 -24.08 -13.28 2.28
N TRP A 164 -24.44 -13.16 3.55
CA TRP A 164 -24.11 -11.99 4.35
C TRP A 164 -22.60 -11.76 4.46
N ARG A 165 -21.81 -12.81 4.62
CA ARG A 165 -20.35 -12.72 4.67
C ARG A 165 -19.74 -12.13 3.39
N LEU A 166 -20.30 -12.47 2.23
CA LEU A 166 -19.86 -11.91 0.94
C LEU A 166 -20.32 -10.47 0.73
N ASN A 167 -21.42 -10.09 1.34
CA ASN A 167 -21.96 -8.72 1.25
C ASN A 167 -21.20 -7.73 2.16
N ARG A 168 -20.67 -8.17 3.30
CA ARG A 168 -19.88 -7.35 4.22
C ARG A 168 -18.48 -7.09 3.67
N ARG A 169 -18.33 -6.14 2.75
CA ARG A 169 -17.07 -5.92 2.04
C ARG A 169 -16.77 -4.46 1.71
N VAL A 170 -15.53 -4.20 1.36
CA VAL A 170 -15.09 -3.00 0.64
C VAL A 170 -14.44 -3.43 -0.65
N GLU A 171 -14.89 -2.88 -1.78
CA GLU A 171 -14.31 -3.09 -3.09
C GLU A 171 -13.32 -1.99 -3.43
N LEU A 172 -12.17 -2.38 -3.99
CA LEU A 172 -11.10 -1.51 -4.45
C LEU A 172 -11.25 -1.32 -5.98
N VAL A 173 -11.80 -0.19 -6.41
CA VAL A 173 -12.12 0.07 -7.82
C VAL A 173 -11.15 1.11 -8.38
N TYR A 174 -10.18 0.67 -9.16
CA TYR A 174 -9.23 1.54 -9.86
C TYR A 174 -9.90 2.28 -11.04
N ARG A 175 -9.44 3.50 -11.30
CA ARG A 175 -9.89 4.36 -12.40
C ARG A 175 -8.72 4.92 -13.20
#